data_bc7368d6646b7b88798559a6c75e7f5b
#
_entry.id   bc7368d6646b7b88798559a6c75e7f5b
#
_cell.length_a   1.000
_cell.length_b   1.000
_cell.length_c   1.000
_cell.angle_alpha   90.00
_cell.angle_beta   90.00
_cell.angle_gamma   90.00
#
_symmetry.space_group_name_H-M   'P 1'
#
loop_
_entity.id
_entity.type
_entity.pdbx_description
1 polymer ?
#
loop_
_entity_poly.entity_id
_entity_poly.type
_entity_poly.pdbx_seq_one_letter_code
_entity_poly.pdbx_strand_id
1 'polypeptide(L)'
;MKLAVPDMISNSYFPAIAAAQLGFFRQEGLNVEVELVFPVDKAYAALRDGAVDFVGGSAHSALAAFPEWQGVKLLCAQAQGMYWFLVMHKDLGITRGDVAGVKGRSIGAAPWVEMGLRGLLASAGIDLVRDAVKIAPVPGALAAGVNFGVTAAKALEERKIDGFWANGMGAEVAVRRGVGTVVLDVRRGDGPKQCFNYTMASIATADRLIERSPEIAAAAVRAIVKTQAALKNDVSLATGVGRKLFPPEEAELIAELIRRDLPYYDARITAEFVAGMNAFARSMGILSGDVPYERVVATQFCSPDGA
;
A
#
# COMPACT_ATOMS: atom_id res chain seq x y z
N MET A 1 -8.20 17.75 11.01
CA MET A 1 -8.54 16.36 10.68
C MET A 1 -7.27 15.52 10.64
N LYS A 2 -7.38 14.21 10.86
CA LYS A 2 -6.23 13.31 10.93
C LYS A 2 -6.33 12.23 9.85
N LEU A 3 -5.21 11.99 9.16
CA LEU A 3 -5.06 10.93 8.19
C LEU A 3 -3.93 10.00 8.64
N ALA A 4 -4.26 8.75 8.94
CA ALA A 4 -3.26 7.74 9.30
C ALA A 4 -2.67 7.10 8.05
N VAL A 5 -1.34 6.95 8.02
CA VAL A 5 -0.61 6.13 7.05
C VAL A 5 0.26 5.12 7.79
N PRO A 6 0.40 3.88 7.29
CA PRO A 6 1.22 2.87 7.98
C PRO A 6 2.72 3.00 7.69
N ASP A 7 3.10 3.91 6.79
CA ASP A 7 4.50 4.15 6.44
C ASP A 7 4.67 5.57 5.88
N MET A 8 5.53 6.37 6.52
CA MET A 8 5.81 7.74 6.08
C MET A 8 6.88 7.80 4.99
N ILE A 9 7.84 6.86 4.97
CA ILE A 9 8.93 6.82 3.99
C ILE A 9 8.54 5.81 2.89
N SER A 10 7.49 6.14 2.14
CA SER A 10 6.88 5.22 1.20
C SER A 10 6.43 5.92 -0.08
N ASN A 11 6.70 5.30 -1.23
CA ASN A 11 6.08 5.68 -2.50
C ASN A 11 4.61 5.22 -2.61
N SER A 12 4.20 4.23 -1.82
CA SER A 12 2.88 3.61 -1.92
C SER A 12 1.77 4.53 -1.41
N TYR A 13 2.02 5.26 -0.31
CA TYR A 13 1.06 6.20 0.30
C TYR A 13 1.41 7.66 0.00
N PHE A 14 2.30 7.86 -0.96
CA PHE A 14 2.85 9.18 -1.27
C PHE A 14 1.80 10.19 -1.72
N PRO A 15 0.75 9.86 -2.51
CA PRO A 15 -0.29 10.82 -2.86
C PRO A 15 -0.97 11.45 -1.64
N ALA A 16 -1.28 10.68 -0.60
CA ALA A 16 -1.87 11.21 0.63
C ALA A 16 -0.91 12.14 1.40
N ILE A 17 0.35 11.71 1.53
CA ILE A 17 1.42 12.49 2.19
C ILE A 17 1.67 13.79 1.41
N ALA A 18 1.81 13.70 0.09
CA ALA A 18 2.04 14.85 -0.77
C ALA A 18 0.85 15.83 -0.78
N ALA A 19 -0.41 15.33 -0.73
CA ALA A 19 -1.60 16.17 -0.64
C ALA A 19 -1.56 17.11 0.57
N ALA A 20 -1.10 16.60 1.72
CA ALA A 20 -0.92 17.41 2.92
C ALA A 20 0.25 18.39 2.78
N GLN A 21 1.42 17.94 2.32
CA GLN A 21 2.65 18.74 2.25
C GLN A 21 2.63 19.81 1.17
N LEU A 22 1.97 19.53 0.04
CA LEU A 22 1.80 20.50 -1.08
C LEU A 22 0.57 21.39 -0.89
N GLY A 23 -0.24 21.15 0.15
CA GLY A 23 -1.38 21.98 0.52
C GLY A 23 -2.65 21.71 -0.28
N PHE A 24 -2.76 20.60 -1.00
CA PHE A 24 -3.97 20.27 -1.77
C PHE A 24 -5.19 20.02 -0.86
N PHE A 25 -5.02 19.42 0.32
CA PHE A 25 -6.11 19.34 1.30
C PHE A 25 -6.59 20.74 1.73
N ARG A 26 -5.65 21.67 2.01
CA ARG A 26 -6.01 23.06 2.38
C ARG A 26 -6.73 23.81 1.26
N GLN A 27 -6.34 23.58 0.00
CA GLN A 27 -7.04 24.14 -1.16
C GLN A 27 -8.50 23.66 -1.26
N GLU A 28 -8.78 22.47 -0.73
CA GLU A 28 -10.13 21.90 -0.63
C GLU A 28 -10.83 22.25 0.70
N GLY A 29 -10.28 23.13 1.49
CA GLY A 29 -10.84 23.56 2.77
C GLY A 29 -10.59 22.62 3.95
N LEU A 30 -9.72 21.61 3.77
CA LEU A 30 -9.40 20.62 4.81
C LEU A 30 -8.03 20.90 5.45
N ASN A 31 -8.02 21.03 6.78
CA ASN A 31 -6.76 21.01 7.53
C ASN A 31 -6.46 19.58 7.99
N VAL A 32 -5.66 18.86 7.20
CA VAL A 32 -5.32 17.44 7.43
C VAL A 32 -3.89 17.31 7.93
N GLU A 33 -3.73 16.68 9.08
CA GLU A 33 -2.46 16.23 9.63
C GLU A 33 -2.25 14.75 9.31
N VAL A 34 -1.07 14.39 8.81
CA VAL A 34 -0.72 12.99 8.51
C VAL A 34 0.01 12.40 9.69
N GLU A 35 -0.48 11.26 10.20
CA GLU A 35 0.07 10.54 11.33
C GLU A 35 0.57 9.14 10.89
N LEU A 36 1.73 8.73 11.43
CA LEU A 36 2.22 7.35 11.29
C LEU A 36 1.48 6.44 12.27
N VAL A 37 0.72 5.48 11.76
CA VAL A 37 0.04 4.44 12.57
C VAL A 37 0.34 3.07 11.97
N PHE A 38 1.31 2.37 12.53
CA PHE A 38 1.78 1.06 12.06
C PHE A 38 1.55 -0.03 13.13
N PRO A 39 1.22 -1.27 12.75
CA PRO A 39 0.88 -1.76 11.41
C PRO A 39 -0.47 -1.24 10.90
N VAL A 40 -0.80 -1.56 9.63
CA VAL A 40 -1.96 -0.98 8.92
C VAL A 40 -3.31 -1.32 9.57
N ASP A 41 -3.44 -2.46 10.20
CA ASP A 41 -4.63 -2.86 10.97
C ASP A 41 -4.90 -1.93 12.15
N LYS A 42 -3.85 -1.41 12.81
CA LYS A 42 -3.99 -0.38 13.85
C LYS A 42 -4.47 0.95 13.29
N ALA A 43 -4.06 1.31 12.06
CA ALA A 43 -4.58 2.51 11.41
C ALA A 43 -6.09 2.39 11.18
N TYR A 44 -6.57 1.23 10.71
CA TYR A 44 -8.00 0.99 10.54
C TYR A 44 -8.74 0.86 11.88
N ALA A 45 -8.13 0.30 12.92
CA ALA A 45 -8.70 0.33 14.27
C ALA A 45 -8.87 1.77 14.78
N ALA A 46 -7.86 2.63 14.58
CA ALA A 46 -7.94 4.06 14.93
C ALA A 46 -9.07 4.79 14.16
N LEU A 47 -9.32 4.42 12.88
CA LEU A 47 -10.44 4.92 12.12
C LEU A 47 -11.79 4.47 12.71
N ARG A 48 -11.92 3.17 13.04
CA ARG A 48 -13.13 2.64 13.68
C ARG A 48 -13.43 3.36 14.99
N ASP A 49 -12.41 3.58 15.80
CA ASP A 49 -12.52 4.18 17.13
C ASP A 49 -12.67 5.73 17.09
N GLY A 50 -12.55 6.34 15.89
CA GLY A 50 -12.70 7.79 15.70
C GLY A 50 -11.45 8.61 16.10
N ALA A 51 -10.31 7.96 16.30
CA ALA A 51 -9.05 8.64 16.59
C ALA A 51 -8.46 9.31 15.35
N VAL A 52 -8.80 8.82 14.15
CA VAL A 52 -8.46 9.42 12.86
C VAL A 52 -9.70 9.52 11.96
N ASP A 53 -9.67 10.44 11.00
CA ASP A 53 -10.78 10.68 10.05
C ASP A 53 -10.62 9.88 8.76
N PHE A 54 -9.36 9.64 8.35
CA PHE A 54 -9.01 8.93 7.13
C PHE A 54 -7.87 7.93 7.38
N VAL A 55 -7.83 6.89 6.56
CA VAL A 55 -6.69 5.98 6.44
C VAL A 55 -6.19 5.98 5.01
N GLY A 56 -4.90 6.27 4.82
CA GLY A 56 -4.16 6.06 3.58
C GLY A 56 -3.43 4.72 3.66
N GLY A 57 -4.11 3.62 3.36
CA GLY A 57 -3.60 2.27 3.59
C GLY A 57 -3.89 1.28 2.45
N SER A 58 -3.50 0.02 2.64
CA SER A 58 -3.93 -1.08 1.76
C SER A 58 -5.43 -1.33 1.92
N ALA A 59 -6.14 -1.38 0.79
CA ALA A 59 -7.60 -1.43 0.79
C ALA A 59 -8.19 -2.62 1.55
N HIS A 60 -7.72 -3.85 1.28
CA HIS A 60 -8.21 -5.07 1.95
C HIS A 60 -8.00 -5.05 3.47
N SER A 61 -7.02 -4.29 3.97
CA SER A 61 -6.71 -4.23 5.40
C SER A 61 -7.79 -3.51 6.21
N ALA A 62 -8.73 -2.82 5.56
CA ALA A 62 -9.91 -2.29 6.22
C ALA A 62 -10.73 -3.39 6.93
N LEU A 63 -10.72 -4.61 6.38
CA LEU A 63 -11.42 -5.77 6.95
C LEU A 63 -10.90 -6.17 8.35
N ALA A 64 -9.70 -5.73 8.74
CA ALA A 64 -9.17 -5.96 10.08
C ALA A 64 -10.03 -5.33 11.19
N ALA A 65 -10.58 -4.15 10.92
CA ALA A 65 -11.36 -3.37 11.89
C ALA A 65 -12.84 -3.26 11.51
N PHE A 66 -13.18 -3.57 10.25
CA PHE A 66 -14.51 -3.46 9.67
C PHE A 66 -14.92 -4.74 8.95
N PRO A 67 -15.20 -5.83 9.72
CA PRO A 67 -15.62 -7.10 9.13
C PRO A 67 -16.77 -6.91 8.15
N GLU A 68 -16.75 -7.64 7.02
CA GLU A 68 -17.77 -7.56 5.98
C GLU A 68 -17.97 -6.13 5.42
N TRP A 69 -16.92 -5.29 5.49
CA TRP A 69 -16.98 -3.88 5.08
C TRP A 69 -18.01 -3.04 5.85
N GLN A 70 -18.42 -3.46 7.04
CA GLN A 70 -19.44 -2.74 7.80
C GLN A 70 -18.85 -1.51 8.47
N GLY A 71 -19.37 -0.32 8.13
CA GLY A 71 -19.00 0.95 8.74
C GLY A 71 -17.83 1.68 8.09
N VAL A 72 -17.32 1.21 6.94
CA VAL A 72 -16.20 1.82 6.20
C VAL A 72 -16.48 1.87 4.71
N LYS A 73 -15.96 2.89 4.04
CA LYS A 73 -15.91 3.03 2.57
C LYS A 73 -14.52 3.40 2.10
N LEU A 74 -14.15 2.84 0.96
CA LEU A 74 -13.05 3.35 0.15
C LEU A 74 -13.54 4.59 -0.61
N LEU A 75 -12.80 5.69 -0.53
CA LEU A 75 -13.12 6.94 -1.21
C LEU A 75 -12.50 7.01 -2.59
N CYS A 76 -11.21 6.71 -2.69
CA CYS A 76 -10.46 6.71 -3.95
C CYS A 76 -9.18 5.88 -3.82
N ALA A 77 -8.62 5.49 -4.95
CA ALA A 77 -7.29 4.90 -5.01
C ALA A 77 -6.20 5.98 -4.97
N GLN A 78 -5.15 5.75 -4.21
CA GLN A 78 -3.92 6.53 -4.30
C GLN A 78 -3.08 6.07 -5.50
N ALA A 79 -3.09 4.76 -5.76
CA ALA A 79 -2.49 4.13 -6.93
C ALA A 79 -3.11 2.76 -7.15
N GLN A 80 -3.25 2.36 -8.41
CA GLN A 80 -3.83 1.09 -8.83
C GLN A 80 -2.92 -0.10 -8.55
N GLY A 81 -3.52 -1.27 -8.31
CA GLY A 81 -2.85 -2.56 -8.24
C GLY A 81 -2.04 -2.81 -6.97
N MET A 82 -1.74 -4.08 -6.72
CA MET A 82 -0.90 -4.51 -5.61
C MET A 82 0.54 -4.01 -5.80
N TYR A 83 1.04 -3.23 -4.85
CA TYR A 83 2.18 -2.34 -4.98
C TYR A 83 3.42 -2.79 -4.20
N TRP A 84 3.43 -4.04 -3.73
CA TRP A 84 4.57 -4.59 -3.03
C TRP A 84 5.48 -5.38 -3.97
N PHE A 85 6.74 -5.47 -3.57
CA PHE A 85 7.80 -6.14 -4.30
C PHE A 85 8.32 -7.33 -3.52
N LEU A 86 8.57 -8.44 -4.20
CA LEU A 86 9.40 -9.50 -3.65
C LEU A 86 10.85 -9.21 -4.02
N VAL A 87 11.66 -8.97 -2.99
CA VAL A 87 13.10 -8.79 -3.12
C VAL A 87 13.79 -9.98 -2.45
N MET A 88 14.68 -10.64 -3.17
CA MET A 88 15.48 -11.74 -2.64
C MET A 88 16.95 -11.33 -2.58
N HIS A 89 17.71 -11.94 -1.66
CA HIS A 89 19.15 -11.69 -1.60
C HIS A 89 19.82 -12.08 -2.93
N LYS A 90 20.65 -11.19 -3.48
CA LYS A 90 21.23 -11.37 -4.83
C LYS A 90 22.03 -12.66 -4.99
N ASP A 91 22.74 -13.09 -3.93
CA ASP A 91 23.61 -14.28 -3.99
C ASP A 91 22.80 -15.60 -4.08
N LEU A 92 21.49 -15.55 -3.96
CA LEU A 92 20.62 -16.70 -4.19
C LEU A 92 20.47 -17.00 -5.69
N GLY A 93 20.84 -16.07 -6.57
CA GLY A 93 20.78 -16.25 -8.02
C GLY A 93 19.34 -16.34 -8.58
N ILE A 94 18.33 -15.92 -7.81
CA ILE A 94 16.93 -15.98 -8.22
C ILE A 94 16.66 -14.84 -9.20
N THR A 95 16.13 -15.18 -10.36
CA THR A 95 15.86 -14.21 -11.42
C THR A 95 14.44 -13.62 -11.32
N ARG A 96 14.24 -12.49 -12.00
CA ARG A 96 12.91 -11.84 -12.06
C ARG A 96 11.88 -12.79 -12.68
N GLY A 97 10.70 -12.85 -12.06
CA GLY A 97 9.58 -13.72 -12.46
C GLY A 97 9.64 -15.13 -11.90
N ASP A 98 10.76 -15.56 -11.31
CA ASP A 98 10.90 -16.89 -10.71
C ASP A 98 10.24 -16.95 -9.33
N VAL A 99 8.93 -17.22 -9.30
CA VAL A 99 8.17 -17.38 -8.04
C VAL A 99 8.66 -18.60 -7.25
N ALA A 100 9.16 -19.64 -7.91
CA ALA A 100 9.59 -20.88 -7.25
C ALA A 100 10.89 -20.69 -6.43
N GLY A 101 11.66 -19.64 -6.70
CA GLY A 101 12.85 -19.29 -5.96
C GLY A 101 12.64 -19.03 -4.46
N VAL A 102 11.39 -18.86 -4.00
CA VAL A 102 11.08 -18.71 -2.56
C VAL A 102 11.09 -20.02 -1.77
N LYS A 103 11.10 -21.19 -2.43
CA LYS A 103 11.04 -22.51 -1.77
C LYS A 103 12.24 -22.69 -0.83
N GLY A 104 11.95 -23.15 0.38
CA GLY A 104 12.95 -23.33 1.45
C GLY A 104 13.49 -22.03 2.05
N ARG A 105 12.83 -20.87 1.83
CA ARG A 105 13.35 -19.56 2.20
C ARG A 105 12.52 -18.87 3.28
N SER A 106 13.17 -17.90 3.96
CA SER A 106 12.54 -17.02 4.94
C SER A 106 12.33 -15.63 4.34
N ILE A 107 11.07 -15.19 4.32
CA ILE A 107 10.64 -13.93 3.72
C ILE A 107 10.10 -13.01 4.81
N GLY A 108 10.69 -11.82 4.93
CA GLY A 108 10.21 -10.78 5.84
C GLY A 108 9.01 -10.05 5.25
N ALA A 109 7.88 -10.00 5.97
CA ALA A 109 6.71 -9.23 5.56
C ALA A 109 5.98 -8.64 6.77
N ALA A 110 5.37 -7.46 6.63
CA ALA A 110 4.60 -6.85 7.70
C ALA A 110 3.23 -7.54 7.87
N PRO A 111 2.63 -7.47 9.08
CA PRO A 111 1.26 -7.93 9.30
C PRO A 111 0.29 -7.31 8.28
N TRP A 112 -0.67 -8.10 7.78
CA TRP A 112 -1.62 -7.78 6.71
C TRP A 112 -1.00 -7.61 5.32
N VAL A 113 0.22 -7.10 5.21
CA VAL A 113 0.98 -7.01 3.95
C VAL A 113 1.36 -8.41 3.44
N GLU A 114 1.70 -9.32 4.35
CA GLU A 114 2.06 -10.71 4.02
C GLU A 114 0.93 -11.48 3.33
N MET A 115 -0.34 -11.09 3.54
CA MET A 115 -1.47 -11.74 2.88
C MET A 115 -1.36 -11.66 1.35
N GLY A 116 -0.92 -10.51 0.81
CA GLY A 116 -0.68 -10.36 -0.62
C GLY A 116 0.34 -11.36 -1.16
N LEU A 117 1.43 -11.60 -0.43
CA LEU A 117 2.41 -12.61 -0.79
C LEU A 117 1.84 -14.02 -0.66
N ARG A 118 1.17 -14.35 0.45
CA ARG A 118 0.53 -15.66 0.65
C ARG A 118 -0.44 -16.00 -0.48
N GLY A 119 -1.32 -15.06 -0.83
CA GLY A 119 -2.27 -15.22 -1.93
C GLY A 119 -1.58 -15.39 -3.28
N LEU A 120 -0.51 -14.62 -3.54
CA LEU A 120 0.29 -14.74 -4.75
C LEU A 120 0.95 -16.12 -4.85
N LEU A 121 1.62 -16.57 -3.79
CA LEU A 121 2.27 -17.87 -3.76
C LEU A 121 1.28 -19.01 -3.94
N ALA A 122 0.13 -18.97 -3.25
CA ALA A 122 -0.94 -19.95 -3.42
C ALA A 122 -1.44 -19.99 -4.88
N SER A 123 -1.66 -18.82 -5.50
CA SER A 123 -2.08 -18.71 -6.90
C SER A 123 -1.02 -19.20 -7.90
N ALA A 124 0.25 -19.18 -7.49
CA ALA A 124 1.37 -19.74 -8.26
C ALA A 124 1.61 -21.22 -7.97
N GLY A 125 0.77 -21.88 -7.15
CA GLY A 125 0.90 -23.31 -6.81
C GLY A 125 1.96 -23.61 -5.76
N ILE A 126 2.45 -22.60 -5.04
CA ILE A 126 3.38 -22.75 -3.92
C ILE A 126 2.60 -22.96 -2.63
N ASP A 127 2.84 -24.09 -1.96
CA ASP A 127 2.32 -24.41 -0.64
C ASP A 127 3.39 -24.10 0.42
N LEU A 128 3.04 -23.26 1.39
CA LEU A 128 4.02 -22.74 2.37
C LEU A 128 4.62 -23.86 3.23
N VAL A 129 3.84 -24.88 3.57
CA VAL A 129 4.30 -26.01 4.41
C VAL A 129 5.12 -26.99 3.59
N ARG A 130 4.54 -27.50 2.49
CA ARG A 130 5.18 -28.47 1.59
C ARG A 130 6.48 -27.91 1.01
N ASP A 131 6.47 -26.64 0.57
CA ASP A 131 7.62 -25.99 -0.06
C ASP A 131 8.53 -25.27 0.95
N ALA A 132 8.29 -25.45 2.26
CA ALA A 132 9.08 -24.92 3.38
C ALA A 132 9.32 -23.41 3.31
N VAL A 133 8.33 -22.61 2.87
CA VAL A 133 8.41 -21.15 2.82
C VAL A 133 8.00 -20.56 4.16
N LYS A 134 8.86 -19.77 4.78
CA LYS A 134 8.57 -19.06 6.04
C LYS A 134 8.28 -17.60 5.74
N ILE A 135 7.11 -17.10 6.16
CA ILE A 135 6.75 -15.68 6.06
C ILE A 135 6.48 -15.18 7.48
N ALA A 136 7.25 -14.19 7.90
CA ALA A 136 7.15 -13.60 9.24
C ALA A 136 7.57 -12.12 9.23
N PRO A 137 7.21 -11.32 10.24
CA PRO A 137 7.73 -9.97 10.39
C PRO A 137 9.26 -9.95 10.48
N VAL A 138 9.88 -8.94 9.88
CA VAL A 138 11.33 -8.72 10.00
C VAL A 138 11.68 -8.40 11.46
N PRO A 139 12.74 -9.01 12.02
CA PRO A 139 13.16 -8.71 13.37
C PRO A 139 13.41 -7.21 13.61
N GLY A 140 12.76 -6.65 14.63
CA GLY A 140 12.87 -5.24 15.00
C GLY A 140 12.01 -4.27 14.15
N ALA A 141 11.40 -4.71 13.06
CA ALA A 141 10.64 -3.84 12.17
C ALA A 141 9.24 -3.45 12.68
N LEU A 142 8.78 -4.05 13.77
CA LEU A 142 7.49 -3.70 14.39
C LEU A 142 7.63 -2.66 15.52
N ALA A 143 8.84 -2.16 15.78
CA ALA A 143 9.07 -1.13 16.77
C ALA A 143 8.49 0.23 16.33
N ALA A 144 8.08 1.05 17.28
CA ALA A 144 7.54 2.38 16.99
C ALA A 144 8.57 3.27 16.26
N GLY A 145 8.12 4.01 15.26
CA GLY A 145 8.96 4.94 14.49
C GLY A 145 9.92 4.29 13.49
N VAL A 146 9.88 2.96 13.34
CA VAL A 146 10.75 2.23 12.41
C VAL A 146 10.08 2.12 11.04
N ASN A 147 10.82 2.41 9.96
CA ASN A 147 10.37 2.14 8.61
C ASN A 147 10.57 0.67 8.27
N PHE A 148 9.48 -0.03 7.91
CA PHE A 148 9.53 -1.46 7.63
C PHE A 148 10.43 -1.78 6.43
N GLY A 149 10.27 -1.08 5.30
CA GLY A 149 11.00 -1.37 4.07
C GLY A 149 12.52 -1.19 4.21
N VAL A 150 12.95 -0.09 4.84
CA VAL A 150 14.38 0.19 5.08
C VAL A 150 14.97 -0.83 6.07
N THR A 151 14.21 -1.20 7.12
CA THR A 151 14.64 -2.23 8.07
C THR A 151 14.74 -3.61 7.42
N ALA A 152 13.82 -3.92 6.50
CA ALA A 152 13.87 -5.17 5.74
C ALA A 152 15.10 -5.23 4.81
N ALA A 153 15.44 -4.13 4.13
CA ALA A 153 16.65 -4.05 3.34
C ALA A 153 17.92 -4.28 4.18
N LYS A 154 17.98 -3.71 5.38
CA LYS A 154 19.08 -3.94 6.33
C LYS A 154 19.13 -5.39 6.83
N ALA A 155 17.99 -5.98 7.17
CA ALA A 155 17.93 -7.39 7.59
C ALA A 155 18.35 -8.35 6.47
N LEU A 156 18.05 -8.01 5.22
CA LEU A 156 18.54 -8.74 4.03
C LEU A 156 20.06 -8.65 3.93
N GLU A 157 20.63 -7.45 4.06
CA GLU A 157 22.09 -7.21 4.05
C GLU A 157 22.80 -8.00 5.15
N GLU A 158 22.23 -8.04 6.36
CA GLU A 158 22.71 -8.78 7.51
C GLU A 158 22.42 -10.30 7.45
N ARG A 159 21.83 -10.79 6.36
CA ARG A 159 21.47 -12.21 6.16
C ARG A 159 20.55 -12.80 7.25
N LYS A 160 19.73 -11.98 7.87
CA LYS A 160 18.72 -12.40 8.84
C LYS A 160 17.46 -12.98 8.17
N ILE A 161 17.26 -12.64 6.91
CA ILE A 161 16.19 -13.11 6.04
C ILE A 161 16.76 -13.39 4.63
N ASP A 162 16.12 -14.28 3.89
CA ASP A 162 16.50 -14.60 2.50
C ASP A 162 15.89 -13.61 1.50
N GLY A 163 14.78 -13.00 1.87
CA GLY A 163 14.06 -12.00 1.08
C GLY A 163 13.06 -11.24 1.91
N PHE A 164 12.40 -10.25 1.28
CA PHE A 164 11.29 -9.52 1.90
C PHE A 164 10.22 -9.13 0.89
N TRP A 165 9.02 -8.90 1.42
CA TRP A 165 7.87 -8.40 0.70
C TRP A 165 7.48 -7.04 1.28
N ALA A 166 7.75 -5.96 0.53
CA ALA A 166 7.59 -4.59 1.02
C ALA A 166 7.34 -3.60 -0.13
N ASN A 167 7.18 -2.32 0.23
CA ASN A 167 7.03 -1.21 -0.71
C ASN A 167 8.28 -0.97 -1.57
N GLY A 168 8.13 -0.12 -2.60
CA GLY A 168 9.19 0.16 -3.56
C GLY A 168 10.40 0.87 -2.97
N MET A 169 10.27 1.63 -1.87
CA MET A 169 11.42 2.28 -1.21
C MET A 169 12.39 1.24 -0.64
N GLY A 170 11.86 0.26 0.11
CA GLY A 170 12.68 -0.83 0.64
C GLY A 170 13.35 -1.65 -0.49
N ALA A 171 12.61 -1.91 -1.57
CA ALA A 171 13.16 -2.60 -2.75
C ALA A 171 14.31 -1.81 -3.37
N GLU A 172 14.15 -0.51 -3.60
CA GLU A 172 15.17 0.36 -4.19
C GLU A 172 16.43 0.44 -3.33
N VAL A 173 16.27 0.63 -2.02
CA VAL A 173 17.40 0.66 -1.07
C VAL A 173 18.19 -0.64 -1.14
N ALA A 174 17.53 -1.80 -1.13
CA ALA A 174 18.23 -3.09 -1.21
C ALA A 174 18.98 -3.28 -2.55
N VAL A 175 18.38 -2.84 -3.66
CA VAL A 175 18.99 -2.93 -5.00
C VAL A 175 20.20 -2.00 -5.10
N ARG A 176 20.09 -0.73 -4.66
CA ARG A 176 21.19 0.24 -4.71
C ARG A 176 22.36 -0.14 -3.81
N ARG A 177 22.09 -0.74 -2.66
CA ARG A 177 23.15 -1.32 -1.80
C ARG A 177 23.76 -2.58 -2.39
N GLY A 178 23.25 -3.06 -3.52
CA GLY A 178 23.76 -4.24 -4.21
C GLY A 178 23.56 -5.54 -3.43
N VAL A 179 22.57 -5.59 -2.51
CA VAL A 179 22.27 -6.78 -1.69
C VAL A 179 21.00 -7.50 -2.13
N GLY A 180 20.06 -6.81 -2.79
CA GLY A 180 18.79 -7.35 -3.23
C GLY A 180 18.62 -7.41 -4.74
N THR A 181 17.82 -8.37 -5.20
CA THR A 181 17.28 -8.45 -6.57
C THR A 181 15.75 -8.44 -6.49
N VAL A 182 15.11 -7.56 -7.26
CA VAL A 182 13.64 -7.58 -7.40
C VAL A 182 13.25 -8.80 -8.22
N VAL A 183 12.56 -9.73 -7.57
CA VAL A 183 12.07 -10.98 -8.18
C VAL A 183 10.66 -10.82 -8.70
N LEU A 184 9.78 -10.13 -7.97
CA LEU A 184 8.41 -9.87 -8.40
C LEU A 184 8.02 -8.41 -8.22
N ASP A 185 7.41 -7.86 -9.27
CA ASP A 185 6.70 -6.59 -9.32
C ASP A 185 5.36 -6.83 -10.02
N VAL A 186 4.32 -7.04 -9.22
CA VAL A 186 2.98 -7.42 -9.74
C VAL A 186 2.39 -6.35 -10.64
N ARG A 187 2.60 -5.07 -10.33
CA ARG A 187 2.14 -3.96 -11.19
C ARG A 187 2.73 -4.01 -12.59
N ARG A 188 3.94 -4.56 -12.73
CA ARG A 188 4.65 -4.65 -14.02
C ARG A 188 4.56 -6.03 -14.65
N GLY A 189 3.61 -6.86 -14.17
CA GLY A 189 3.21 -8.11 -14.80
C GLY A 189 3.91 -9.36 -14.28
N ASP A 190 4.69 -9.28 -13.20
CA ASP A 190 5.29 -10.46 -12.61
C ASP A 190 4.26 -11.22 -11.76
N GLY A 191 4.29 -12.55 -11.84
CA GLY A 191 3.38 -13.44 -11.11
C GLY A 191 1.99 -13.60 -11.74
N PRO A 192 1.03 -14.25 -11.04
CA PRO A 192 -0.32 -14.46 -11.56
C PRO A 192 -1.08 -13.14 -11.73
N LYS A 193 -1.74 -12.95 -12.90
CA LYS A 193 -2.40 -11.69 -13.27
C LYS A 193 -3.45 -11.22 -12.26
N GLN A 194 -4.22 -12.14 -11.66
CA GLN A 194 -5.25 -11.80 -10.68
C GLN A 194 -4.69 -11.10 -9.43
N CYS A 195 -3.39 -11.27 -9.13
CA CYS A 195 -2.76 -10.65 -7.97
C CYS A 195 -2.74 -9.11 -8.06
N PHE A 196 -2.85 -8.55 -9.26
CA PHE A 196 -2.98 -7.11 -9.43
C PHE A 196 -4.18 -6.55 -8.66
N ASN A 197 -5.30 -7.27 -8.64
CA ASN A 197 -6.55 -6.84 -8.00
C ASN A 197 -6.67 -7.28 -6.53
N TYR A 198 -5.63 -7.82 -5.89
CA TYR A 198 -5.71 -8.25 -4.49
C TYR A 198 -5.82 -7.08 -3.51
N THR A 199 -5.19 -5.97 -3.84
CA THR A 199 -5.27 -4.73 -3.06
C THR A 199 -4.70 -3.57 -3.85
N MET A 200 -4.98 -2.36 -3.36
CA MET A 200 -4.37 -1.12 -3.82
C MET A 200 -4.11 -0.20 -2.62
N ALA A 201 -3.26 0.79 -2.81
CA ALA A 201 -3.19 1.91 -1.88
C ALA A 201 -4.43 2.78 -2.07
N SER A 202 -5.22 2.99 -1.02
CA SER A 202 -6.50 3.72 -1.09
C SER A 202 -6.62 4.75 0.04
N ILE A 203 -7.56 5.66 -0.10
CA ILE A 203 -8.08 6.49 1.01
C ILE A 203 -9.40 5.87 1.44
N ALA A 204 -9.52 5.59 2.73
CA ALA A 204 -10.73 5.09 3.36
C ALA A 204 -11.20 6.03 4.47
N THR A 205 -12.51 6.03 4.71
CA THR A 205 -13.13 6.72 5.85
C THR A 205 -14.30 5.90 6.41
N ALA A 206 -14.73 6.21 7.63
CA ALA A 206 -15.88 5.55 8.23
C ALA A 206 -17.20 6.12 7.68
N ASP A 207 -18.23 5.27 7.58
CA ASP A 207 -19.58 5.65 7.11
C ASP A 207 -20.13 6.87 7.87
N ARG A 208 -19.90 6.95 9.19
CA ARG A 208 -20.35 8.09 10.02
C ARG A 208 -19.80 9.46 9.58
N LEU A 209 -18.60 9.51 8.95
CA LEU A 209 -18.08 10.77 8.42
C LEU A 209 -18.82 11.14 7.16
N ILE A 210 -19.08 10.18 6.28
CA ILE A 210 -19.81 10.40 5.02
C ILE A 210 -21.25 10.84 5.31
N GLU A 211 -21.90 10.21 6.28
CA GLU A 211 -23.28 10.53 6.67
C GLU A 211 -23.40 11.94 7.28
N ARG A 212 -22.43 12.34 8.11
CA ARG A 212 -22.46 13.63 8.80
C ARG A 212 -21.94 14.78 7.94
N SER A 213 -20.96 14.54 7.11
CA SER A 213 -20.20 15.58 6.39
C SER A 213 -19.70 15.05 5.04
N PRO A 214 -20.59 14.72 4.08
CA PRO A 214 -20.20 14.17 2.78
C PRO A 214 -19.28 15.09 1.98
N GLU A 215 -19.38 16.41 2.19
CA GLU A 215 -18.52 17.42 1.56
C GLU A 215 -17.05 17.26 1.96
N ILE A 216 -16.75 16.77 3.16
CA ILE A 216 -15.40 16.49 3.64
C ILE A 216 -14.80 15.30 2.88
N ALA A 217 -15.58 14.23 2.70
CA ALA A 217 -15.16 13.06 1.94
C ALA A 217 -14.92 13.43 0.46
N ALA A 218 -15.82 14.22 -0.14
CA ALA A 218 -15.65 14.72 -1.51
C ALA A 218 -14.40 15.59 -1.66
N ALA A 219 -14.14 16.48 -0.71
CA ALA A 219 -12.96 17.33 -0.69
C ALA A 219 -11.66 16.51 -0.58
N ALA A 220 -11.67 15.46 0.23
CA ALA A 220 -10.52 14.55 0.34
C ALA A 220 -10.21 13.86 -0.99
N VAL A 221 -11.23 13.37 -1.72
CA VAL A 221 -11.07 12.78 -3.05
C VAL A 221 -10.46 13.80 -4.03
N ARG A 222 -11.02 15.02 -4.10
CA ARG A 222 -10.48 16.07 -5.00
C ARG A 222 -9.03 16.42 -4.68
N ALA A 223 -8.65 16.46 -3.41
CA ALA A 223 -7.27 16.71 -3.01
C ALA A 223 -6.30 15.62 -3.53
N ILE A 224 -6.69 14.35 -3.46
CA ILE A 224 -5.89 13.24 -4.00
C ILE A 224 -5.79 13.31 -5.52
N VAL A 225 -6.91 13.55 -6.23
CA VAL A 225 -6.91 13.71 -7.69
C VAL A 225 -5.99 14.84 -8.14
N LYS A 226 -6.09 16.02 -7.50
CA LYS A 226 -5.18 17.15 -7.76
C LYS A 226 -3.72 16.81 -7.51
N THR A 227 -3.44 16.06 -6.46
CA THR A 227 -2.09 15.62 -6.12
C THR A 227 -1.53 14.69 -7.18
N GLN A 228 -2.32 13.70 -7.62
CA GLN A 228 -1.92 12.79 -8.70
C GLN A 228 -1.64 13.55 -9.99
N ALA A 229 -2.49 14.51 -10.35
CA ALA A 229 -2.30 15.36 -11.53
C ALA A 229 -1.03 16.22 -11.42
N ALA A 230 -0.79 16.85 -10.26
CA ALA A 230 0.41 17.66 -10.03
C ALA A 230 1.70 16.83 -10.14
N LEU A 231 1.73 15.63 -9.55
CA LEU A 231 2.89 14.72 -9.62
C LEU A 231 3.12 14.16 -11.04
N LYS A 232 2.05 13.97 -11.83
CA LYS A 232 2.16 13.62 -13.25
C LYS A 232 2.76 14.76 -14.08
N ASN A 233 2.40 15.99 -13.76
CA ASN A 233 2.91 17.19 -14.46
C ASN A 233 4.35 17.52 -14.05
N ASP A 234 4.66 17.40 -12.77
CA ASP A 234 5.98 17.69 -12.21
C ASP A 234 6.35 16.73 -11.08
N VAL A 235 7.05 15.67 -11.43
CA VAL A 235 7.50 14.65 -10.48
C VAL A 235 8.55 15.18 -9.48
N SER A 236 9.23 16.30 -9.77
CA SER A 236 10.23 16.89 -8.87
C SER A 236 9.62 17.40 -7.57
N LEU A 237 8.30 17.66 -7.55
CA LEU A 237 7.55 17.96 -6.33
C LEU A 237 7.75 16.88 -5.26
N ALA A 238 7.92 15.62 -5.68
CA ALA A 238 8.15 14.50 -4.77
C ALA A 238 9.46 14.66 -3.98
N THR A 239 10.55 15.11 -4.61
CA THR A 239 11.82 15.40 -3.90
C THR A 239 11.62 16.52 -2.88
N GLY A 240 10.86 17.56 -3.23
CA GLY A 240 10.56 18.67 -2.31
C GLY A 240 9.79 18.23 -1.06
N VAL A 241 8.87 17.27 -1.20
CA VAL A 241 8.16 16.63 -0.09
C VAL A 241 9.10 15.71 0.70
N GLY A 242 9.87 14.87 0.00
CA GLY A 242 10.81 13.93 0.62
C GLY A 242 11.84 14.65 1.50
N ARG A 243 12.44 15.74 1.05
CA ARG A 243 13.42 16.53 1.82
C ARG A 243 12.89 17.09 3.13
N LYS A 244 11.56 17.19 3.30
CA LYS A 244 10.93 17.64 4.55
C LYS A 244 10.68 16.49 5.53
N LEU A 245 10.53 15.27 5.03
CA LEU A 245 9.96 14.15 5.80
C LEU A 245 10.88 12.94 5.88
N PHE A 246 11.75 12.73 4.89
CA PHE A 246 12.55 11.51 4.75
C PHE A 246 14.01 11.76 5.11
N PRO A 247 14.76 10.74 5.48
CA PRO A 247 16.21 10.83 5.52
C PRO A 247 16.78 11.22 4.14
N PRO A 248 17.97 11.83 4.06
CA PRO A 248 18.51 12.39 2.82
C PRO A 248 18.59 11.40 1.65
N GLU A 249 18.98 10.15 1.90
CA GLU A 249 19.08 9.12 0.85
C GLU A 249 17.72 8.85 0.22
N GLU A 250 16.71 8.54 1.04
CA GLU A 250 15.35 8.23 0.59
C GLU A 250 14.65 9.45 -0.04
N ALA A 251 14.98 10.65 0.42
CA ALA A 251 14.44 11.89 -0.14
C ALA A 251 14.86 12.11 -1.61
N GLU A 252 16.07 11.74 -1.96
CA GLU A 252 16.55 11.85 -3.34
C GLU A 252 16.00 10.71 -4.24
N LEU A 253 15.65 9.57 -3.66
CA LEU A 253 15.10 8.43 -4.40
C LEU A 253 13.62 8.59 -4.73
N ILE A 254 12.86 9.34 -3.93
CA ILE A 254 11.40 9.30 -4.01
C ILE A 254 10.85 9.72 -5.37
N ALA A 255 11.43 10.74 -6.02
CA ALA A 255 10.95 11.19 -7.33
C ALA A 255 11.10 10.12 -8.42
N GLU A 256 12.17 9.30 -8.37
CA GLU A 256 12.36 8.19 -9.29
C GLU A 256 11.32 7.09 -9.04
N LEU A 257 11.06 6.76 -7.78
CA LEU A 257 10.02 5.79 -7.40
C LEU A 257 8.64 6.27 -7.85
N ILE A 258 8.31 7.54 -7.62
CA ILE A 258 7.04 8.12 -8.05
C ILE A 258 6.93 8.09 -9.58
N ARG A 259 7.97 8.45 -10.32
CA ARG A 259 7.97 8.37 -11.80
C ARG A 259 7.62 6.97 -12.29
N ARG A 260 8.12 5.92 -11.64
CA ARG A 260 7.77 4.52 -11.95
C ARG A 260 6.32 4.18 -11.62
N ASP A 261 5.72 4.86 -10.63
CA ASP A 261 4.35 4.61 -10.18
C ASP A 261 3.30 5.51 -10.87
N LEU A 262 3.70 6.60 -11.56
CA LEU A 262 2.78 7.52 -12.26
C LEU A 262 1.77 6.81 -13.19
N PRO A 263 2.11 5.75 -13.93
CA PRO A 263 1.14 5.02 -14.76
C PRO A 263 -0.02 4.41 -13.97
N TYR A 264 0.16 4.19 -12.67
CA TYR A 264 -0.84 3.61 -11.76
C TYR A 264 -1.57 4.68 -10.93
N TYR A 265 -1.23 5.97 -11.09
CA TYR A 265 -1.93 7.07 -10.42
C TYR A 265 -3.26 7.34 -11.11
N ASP A 266 -4.28 6.62 -10.66
CA ASP A 266 -5.66 6.76 -11.06
C ASP A 266 -6.53 6.61 -9.81
N ALA A 267 -7.31 7.63 -9.50
CA ALA A 267 -8.13 7.67 -8.29
C ALA A 267 -9.38 6.77 -8.35
N ARG A 268 -9.74 6.27 -9.52
CA ARG A 268 -10.93 5.41 -9.70
C ARG A 268 -10.76 4.08 -8.99
N ILE A 269 -11.86 3.57 -8.49
CA ILE A 269 -11.98 2.20 -7.97
C ILE A 269 -13.06 1.52 -8.80
N THR A 270 -12.71 0.49 -9.57
CA THR A 270 -13.66 -0.18 -10.45
C THR A 270 -14.36 -1.34 -9.74
N ALA A 271 -15.56 -1.70 -10.20
CA ALA A 271 -16.28 -2.88 -9.70
C ALA A 271 -15.49 -4.17 -9.91
N GLU A 272 -14.77 -4.29 -11.04
CA GLU A 272 -13.87 -5.43 -11.32
C GLU A 272 -12.75 -5.53 -10.28
N PHE A 273 -12.13 -4.39 -9.93
CA PHE A 273 -11.10 -4.37 -8.91
C PHE A 273 -11.63 -4.83 -7.55
N VAL A 274 -12.80 -4.32 -7.13
CA VAL A 274 -13.44 -4.71 -5.86
C VAL A 274 -13.81 -6.19 -5.87
N ALA A 275 -14.33 -6.72 -6.98
CA ALA A 275 -14.62 -8.16 -7.11
C ALA A 275 -13.36 -9.01 -6.93
N GLY A 276 -12.23 -8.63 -7.55
CA GLY A 276 -10.94 -9.31 -7.39
C GLY A 276 -10.42 -9.24 -5.96
N MET A 277 -10.50 -8.07 -5.32
CA MET A 277 -10.09 -7.86 -3.92
C MET A 277 -10.97 -8.67 -2.95
N ASN A 278 -12.28 -8.71 -3.15
CA ASN A 278 -13.19 -9.51 -2.32
C ASN A 278 -12.95 -11.02 -2.52
N ALA A 279 -12.68 -11.48 -3.75
CA ALA A 279 -12.30 -12.86 -4.00
C ALA A 279 -10.99 -13.23 -3.28
N PHE A 280 -9.99 -12.36 -3.33
CA PHE A 280 -8.77 -12.51 -2.55
C PHE A 280 -9.04 -12.53 -1.04
N ALA A 281 -9.82 -11.59 -0.52
CA ALA A 281 -10.17 -11.53 0.90
C ALA A 281 -10.87 -12.82 1.39
N ARG A 282 -11.77 -13.39 0.58
CA ARG A 282 -12.38 -14.71 0.87
C ARG A 282 -11.34 -15.83 0.90
N SER A 283 -10.44 -15.85 -0.08
CA SER A 283 -9.38 -16.87 -0.12
C SER A 283 -8.44 -16.82 1.08
N MET A 284 -8.29 -15.63 1.68
CA MET A 284 -7.51 -15.42 2.91
C MET A 284 -8.34 -15.62 4.20
N GLY A 285 -9.64 -15.92 4.09
CA GLY A 285 -10.52 -16.13 5.25
C GLY A 285 -10.87 -14.86 6.04
N ILE A 286 -10.70 -13.68 5.44
CA ILE A 286 -11.00 -12.39 6.09
C ILE A 286 -12.31 -11.75 5.61
N LEU A 287 -13.00 -12.41 4.68
CA LEU A 287 -14.34 -12.06 4.18
C LEU A 287 -15.14 -13.34 4.01
N SER A 288 -16.38 -13.39 4.47
CA SER A 288 -17.17 -14.62 4.45
C SER A 288 -18.01 -14.79 3.19
N GLY A 289 -18.47 -13.71 2.57
CA GLY A 289 -19.38 -13.71 1.43
C GLY A 289 -19.04 -12.71 0.32
N ASP A 290 -19.91 -12.64 -0.68
CA ASP A 290 -19.84 -11.62 -1.71
C ASP A 290 -20.40 -10.29 -1.17
N VAL A 291 -19.65 -9.23 -1.35
CA VAL A 291 -20.04 -7.89 -0.93
C VAL A 291 -20.18 -7.01 -2.16
N PRO A 292 -21.35 -6.34 -2.35
CA PRO A 292 -21.58 -5.45 -3.49
C PRO A 292 -20.58 -4.29 -3.55
N TYR A 293 -20.29 -3.82 -4.75
CA TYR A 293 -19.37 -2.71 -5.02
C TYR A 293 -19.72 -1.47 -4.18
N GLU A 294 -21.00 -1.08 -4.13
CA GLU A 294 -21.51 0.09 -3.42
C GLU A 294 -21.37 -0.04 -1.90
N ARG A 295 -21.21 -1.26 -1.39
CA ARG A 295 -20.93 -1.49 0.02
C ARG A 295 -19.48 -1.18 0.37
N VAL A 296 -18.57 -1.37 -0.58
CA VAL A 296 -17.12 -1.18 -0.41
C VAL A 296 -16.69 0.24 -0.75
N VAL A 297 -17.28 0.83 -1.80
CA VAL A 297 -16.87 2.12 -2.36
C VAL A 297 -17.93 3.19 -2.13
N ALA A 298 -17.51 4.39 -1.80
CA ALA A 298 -18.36 5.58 -1.71
C ALA A 298 -18.61 6.15 -3.12
N THR A 299 -19.49 5.49 -3.89
CA THR A 299 -19.72 5.74 -5.32
C THR A 299 -20.17 7.16 -5.65
N GLN A 300 -20.82 7.84 -4.69
CA GLN A 300 -21.25 9.22 -4.86
C GLN A 300 -20.11 10.24 -5.02
N PHE A 301 -18.87 9.85 -4.71
CA PHE A 301 -17.68 10.70 -4.87
C PHE A 301 -16.80 10.26 -6.05
N CYS A 302 -17.14 9.14 -6.69
CA CYS A 302 -16.50 8.69 -7.92
C CYS A 302 -17.08 9.50 -9.08
N SER A 303 -16.37 10.50 -9.61
CA SER A 303 -16.80 11.18 -10.84
C SER A 303 -16.86 10.18 -11.99
N PRO A 304 -17.98 10.13 -12.77
CA PRO A 304 -18.06 9.33 -13.98
C PRO A 304 -17.03 9.76 -15.03
N ASP A 305 -16.68 11.03 -15.02
CA ASP A 305 -15.70 11.66 -15.90
C ASP A 305 -14.55 12.14 -15.03
N GLY A 306 -13.40 11.46 -15.15
CA GLY A 306 -12.18 11.92 -14.52
C GLY A 306 -11.90 13.35 -15.00
N ALA A 307 -12.22 14.31 -14.16
CA ALA A 307 -11.90 15.70 -14.40
C ALA A 307 -10.39 15.94 -14.31
#